data_674ac339bedc65fabfa5e0d91921d6c9
#
_entry.id   674ac339bedc65fabfa5e0d91921d6c9
#
_cell.length_a   1.000
_cell.length_b   1.000
_cell.length_c   1.000
_cell.angle_alpha   90.00
_cell.angle_beta   90.00
_cell.angle_gamma   90.00
#
_symmetry.space_group_name_H-M   'P 1'
#
loop_
_entity.id
_entity.type
_entity.pdbx_description
1 polymer ?
#
loop_
_entity_poly.entity_id
_entity_poly.type
_entity_poly.pdbx_seq_one_letter_code
_entity_poly.pdbx_strand_id
1 'polypeptide(L)'
;MFNDEYKTPRMSELKANNLKKRYKSRTVVQDVSFSLGSGEVVGLLGPNGAGKTTCFYMVVGLVPLDGGGIYLDDRDLSQLPIHHRAKLGLSYLPQEASIFRRLTVEENILAVLELQNLDDDTKQRYLDGLLHDLHISHLRNNPAISLSGGERRRVEIARALASQP
;
A
#
# COMPACT_ATOMS: atom_id res chain seq x y z
N MET A 1 -20.22 -28.84 -1.93
CA MET A 1 -19.16 -29.21 -2.89
C MET A 1 -18.56 -27.89 -3.35
N PHE A 2 -17.58 -27.40 -2.60
CA PHE A 2 -16.95 -26.09 -2.84
C PHE A 2 -15.83 -26.32 -3.85
N ASN A 3 -16.03 -25.90 -5.10
CA ASN A 3 -14.96 -25.76 -6.08
C ASN A 3 -14.27 -24.44 -5.82
N ASP A 4 -13.39 -24.38 -4.83
CA ASP A 4 -12.33 -23.38 -4.77
C ASP A 4 -11.32 -23.75 -5.87
N GLU A 5 -11.48 -23.19 -7.04
CA GLU A 5 -10.36 -23.02 -7.95
C GLU A 5 -9.33 -22.16 -7.22
N TYR A 6 -8.40 -22.82 -6.54
CA TYR A 6 -7.14 -22.21 -6.13
C TYR A 6 -6.47 -21.68 -7.40
N LYS A 7 -6.77 -20.43 -7.76
CA LYS A 7 -5.91 -19.69 -8.69
C LYS A 7 -4.54 -19.73 -8.08
N THR A 8 -3.64 -20.47 -8.70
CA THR A 8 -2.22 -20.43 -8.37
C THR A 8 -1.83 -18.95 -8.21
N PRO A 9 -1.26 -18.52 -7.06
CA PRO A 9 -0.94 -17.12 -6.88
C PRO A 9 -0.07 -16.68 -8.04
N ARG A 10 -0.53 -15.68 -8.78
CA ARG A 10 0.20 -15.15 -9.93
C ARG A 10 1.51 -14.61 -9.39
N MET A 11 2.63 -15.19 -9.82
CA MET A 11 3.94 -14.71 -9.45
C MET A 11 4.15 -13.34 -10.10
N SER A 12 3.92 -12.28 -9.34
CA SER A 12 4.13 -10.90 -9.79
C SER A 12 5.47 -10.37 -9.28
N GLU A 13 6.07 -9.48 -10.04
CA GLU A 13 7.33 -8.86 -9.69
C GLU A 13 7.28 -7.35 -9.87
N LEU A 14 7.62 -6.61 -8.81
CA LEU A 14 7.82 -5.18 -8.85
C LEU A 14 9.31 -4.91 -9.06
N LYS A 15 9.66 -4.17 -10.11
CA LYS A 15 11.05 -3.77 -10.44
C LYS A 15 11.20 -2.26 -10.41
N ALA A 16 12.28 -1.82 -9.81
CA ALA A 16 12.76 -0.45 -9.90
C ALA A 16 14.17 -0.47 -10.49
N ASN A 17 14.37 0.18 -11.62
CA ASN A 17 15.62 0.12 -12.38
C ASN A 17 16.24 1.52 -12.50
N ASN A 18 17.47 1.67 -12.02
CA ASN A 18 18.32 2.86 -12.17
C ASN A 18 17.60 4.16 -11.78
N LEU A 19 16.85 4.12 -10.67
CA LEU A 19 16.08 5.26 -10.19
C LEU A 19 16.99 6.46 -9.94
N LYS A 20 16.59 7.62 -10.47
CA LYS A 20 17.28 8.90 -10.29
C LYS A 20 16.32 9.97 -9.83
N LYS A 21 16.76 10.78 -8.86
CA LYS A 21 16.02 11.96 -8.40
C LYS A 21 16.95 13.08 -7.99
N ARG A 22 16.68 14.27 -8.51
CA ARG A 22 17.41 15.49 -8.20
C ARG A 22 16.43 16.59 -7.77
N TYR A 23 16.76 17.28 -6.73
CA TYR A 23 16.05 18.50 -6.31
C TYR A 23 16.99 19.70 -6.47
N LYS A 24 16.68 20.58 -7.40
CA LYS A 24 17.54 21.72 -7.78
C LYS A 24 18.96 21.25 -8.10
N SER A 25 19.95 21.63 -7.29
CA SER A 25 21.37 21.24 -7.46
C SER A 25 21.74 19.93 -6.77
N ARG A 26 20.87 19.38 -5.88
CA ARG A 26 21.20 18.21 -5.06
C ARG A 26 20.63 16.95 -5.69
N THR A 27 21.48 15.99 -6.01
CA THR A 27 21.07 14.62 -6.33
C THR A 27 20.76 13.87 -5.04
N VAL A 28 19.52 13.39 -4.89
CA VAL A 28 19.05 12.67 -3.69
C VAL A 28 19.04 11.16 -3.92
N VAL A 29 18.71 10.73 -5.14
CA VAL A 29 18.79 9.33 -5.58
C VAL A 29 19.58 9.32 -6.88
N GLN A 30 20.70 8.60 -6.90
CA GLN A 30 21.64 8.66 -8.01
C GLN A 30 21.48 7.49 -8.98
N ASP A 31 21.39 6.26 -8.46
CA ASP A 31 21.25 5.05 -9.23
C ASP A 31 20.83 3.91 -8.30
N VAL A 32 19.53 3.74 -8.10
CA VAL A 32 19.00 2.73 -7.20
C VAL A 32 18.16 1.74 -7.99
N SER A 33 18.51 0.46 -7.88
CA SER A 33 17.77 -0.64 -8.49
C SER A 33 17.45 -1.69 -7.44
N PHE A 34 16.24 -2.25 -7.49
CA PHE A 34 15.80 -3.38 -6.67
C PHE A 34 14.60 -4.07 -7.33
N SER A 35 14.37 -5.30 -6.93
CA SER A 35 13.15 -6.04 -7.30
C SER A 35 12.52 -6.67 -6.06
N LEU A 36 11.24 -6.97 -6.16
CA LEU A 36 10.42 -7.58 -5.14
C LEU A 36 9.45 -8.55 -5.81
N GLY A 37 9.59 -9.84 -5.53
CA GLY A 37 8.70 -10.89 -6.02
C GLY A 37 7.53 -11.13 -5.07
N SER A 38 6.48 -11.82 -5.56
CA SER A 38 5.35 -12.25 -4.73
C SER A 38 5.83 -13.06 -3.53
N GLY A 39 5.33 -12.71 -2.34
CA GLY A 39 5.70 -13.35 -1.08
C GLY A 39 7.04 -12.90 -0.49
N GLU A 40 7.76 -11.98 -1.15
CA GLU A 40 9.01 -11.45 -0.63
C GLU A 40 8.81 -10.20 0.22
N VAL A 41 9.76 -9.99 1.14
CA VAL A 41 9.90 -8.74 1.91
C VAL A 41 11.30 -8.17 1.65
N VAL A 42 11.34 -6.98 1.08
CA VAL A 42 12.60 -6.28 0.78
C VAL A 42 12.75 -5.05 1.67
N GLY A 43 13.88 -4.94 2.36
CA GLY A 43 14.24 -3.81 3.21
C GLY A 43 15.15 -2.81 2.49
N LEU A 44 14.75 -1.55 2.43
CA LEU A 44 15.60 -0.46 1.94
C LEU A 44 16.31 0.20 3.13
N LEU A 45 17.59 -0.09 3.30
CA LEU A 45 18.41 0.36 4.44
C LEU A 45 19.36 1.49 4.03
N GLY A 46 19.77 2.29 5.01
CA GLY A 46 20.73 3.38 4.82
C GLY A 46 20.58 4.48 5.86
N PRO A 47 21.55 5.41 5.98
CA PRO A 47 21.51 6.50 6.93
C PRO A 47 20.39 7.51 6.63
N ASN A 48 20.15 8.41 7.59
CA ASN A 48 19.20 9.51 7.37
C ASN A 48 19.70 10.41 6.23
N GLY A 49 18.76 10.79 5.35
CA GLY A 49 19.09 11.59 4.17
C GLY A 49 19.62 10.80 2.96
N ALA A 50 19.73 9.47 3.05
CA ALA A 50 20.18 8.61 1.93
C ALA A 50 19.17 8.46 0.78
N GLY A 51 18.03 9.14 0.82
CA GLY A 51 17.04 9.08 -0.25
C GLY A 51 16.02 7.94 -0.16
N LYS A 52 16.02 7.13 0.92
CA LYS A 52 15.08 6.01 1.11
C LYS A 52 13.62 6.40 0.89
N THR A 53 13.15 7.41 1.61
CA THR A 53 11.77 7.90 1.49
C THR A 53 11.47 8.41 0.08
N THR A 54 12.45 9.05 -0.57
CA THR A 54 12.31 9.51 -1.95
C THR A 54 12.15 8.32 -2.91
N CYS A 55 12.93 7.23 -2.72
CA CYS A 55 12.75 5.99 -3.48
C CYS A 55 11.35 5.42 -3.31
N PHE A 56 10.85 5.31 -2.07
CA PHE A 56 9.48 4.87 -1.81
C PHE A 56 8.45 5.78 -2.49
N TYR A 57 8.60 7.08 -2.40
CA TYR A 57 7.67 8.03 -3.02
C TYR A 57 7.69 7.94 -4.55
N MET A 58 8.83 7.66 -5.16
CA MET A 58 8.90 7.38 -6.59
C MET A 58 8.16 6.08 -6.95
N VAL A 59 8.36 5.00 -6.16
CA VAL A 59 7.69 3.70 -6.41
C VAL A 59 6.17 3.81 -6.28
N VAL A 60 5.67 4.51 -5.27
CA VAL A 60 4.21 4.67 -5.09
C VAL A 60 3.60 5.76 -5.98
N GLY A 61 4.40 6.57 -6.68
CA GLY A 61 3.92 7.60 -7.60
C GLY A 61 3.57 8.93 -6.97
N LEU A 62 4.11 9.21 -5.77
CA LEU A 62 4.01 10.53 -5.10
C LEU A 62 5.05 11.53 -5.59
N VAL A 63 6.19 11.04 -6.09
CA VAL A 63 7.28 11.84 -6.64
C VAL A 63 7.63 11.33 -8.03
N PRO A 64 7.70 12.18 -9.06
CA PRO A 64 8.09 11.76 -10.40
C PRO A 64 9.58 11.40 -10.45
N LEU A 65 9.92 10.44 -11.31
CA LEU A 65 11.30 10.07 -11.63
C LEU A 65 11.97 11.18 -12.45
N ASP A 66 13.27 11.36 -12.29
CA ASP A 66 14.11 12.14 -13.22
C ASP A 66 14.91 11.18 -14.14
N GLY A 67 14.92 9.89 -13.84
CA GLY A 67 15.52 8.85 -14.66
C GLY A 67 15.28 7.46 -14.08
N GLY A 68 15.49 6.44 -14.89
CA GLY A 68 15.17 5.06 -14.55
C GLY A 68 13.74 4.70 -14.88
N GLY A 69 13.26 3.55 -14.34
CA GLY A 69 11.92 3.05 -14.58
C GLY A 69 11.40 2.20 -13.42
N ILE A 70 10.08 2.11 -13.33
CA ILE A 70 9.36 1.28 -12.36
C ILE A 70 8.37 0.42 -13.12
N TYR A 71 8.39 -0.88 -12.85
CA TYR A 71 7.60 -1.87 -13.58
C TYR A 71 6.90 -2.80 -12.60
N LEU A 72 5.65 -3.14 -12.90
CA LEU A 72 4.93 -4.23 -12.24
C LEU A 72 4.64 -5.28 -13.30
N ASP A 73 5.31 -6.42 -13.21
CA ASP A 73 5.39 -7.41 -14.28
C ASP A 73 5.88 -6.74 -15.59
N ASP A 74 5.11 -6.82 -16.67
CA ASP A 74 5.41 -6.20 -17.96
C ASP A 74 4.87 -4.76 -18.10
N ARG A 75 4.25 -4.20 -17.05
CA ARG A 75 3.64 -2.87 -17.10
C ARG A 75 4.59 -1.80 -16.60
N ASP A 76 4.84 -0.79 -17.43
CA ASP A 76 5.57 0.41 -17.04
C ASP A 76 4.67 1.32 -16.18
N LEU A 77 5.10 1.55 -14.93
CA LEU A 77 4.44 2.44 -13.98
C LEU A 77 5.09 3.82 -13.90
N SER A 78 6.22 4.04 -14.58
CA SER A 78 7.11 5.19 -14.36
C SER A 78 6.40 6.53 -14.40
N GLN A 79 5.45 6.70 -15.32
CA GLN A 79 4.67 7.93 -15.50
C GLN A 79 3.26 7.86 -14.89
N LEU A 80 2.86 6.73 -14.30
CA LEU A 80 1.53 6.58 -13.74
C LEU A 80 1.44 7.28 -12.36
N PRO A 81 0.40 8.10 -12.13
CA PRO A 81 0.15 8.69 -10.83
C PRO A 81 -0.32 7.63 -9.81
N ILE A 82 -0.20 7.95 -8.53
CA ILE A 82 -0.49 7.04 -7.41
C ILE A 82 -1.84 6.31 -7.53
N HIS A 83 -2.91 7.00 -7.92
CA HIS A 83 -4.25 6.41 -8.01
C HIS A 83 -4.38 5.36 -9.14
N HIS A 84 -3.60 5.47 -10.22
CA HIS A 84 -3.52 4.43 -11.24
C HIS A 84 -2.70 3.24 -10.76
N ARG A 85 -1.59 3.46 -10.04
CA ARG A 85 -0.80 2.38 -9.45
C ARG A 85 -1.59 1.62 -8.38
N ALA A 86 -2.41 2.32 -7.59
CA ALA A 86 -3.31 1.69 -6.62
C ALA A 86 -4.31 0.73 -7.29
N LYS A 87 -4.88 1.09 -8.45
CA LYS A 87 -5.75 0.21 -9.23
C LYS A 87 -5.05 -1.03 -9.80
N LEU A 88 -3.73 -1.00 -9.87
CA LEU A 88 -2.90 -2.14 -10.29
C LEU A 88 -2.42 -2.99 -9.10
N GLY A 89 -2.88 -2.69 -7.89
CA GLY A 89 -2.57 -3.45 -6.68
C GLY A 89 -1.40 -2.88 -5.85
N LEU A 90 -0.86 -1.70 -6.19
CA LEU A 90 0.22 -1.11 -5.41
C LEU A 90 -0.34 -0.28 -4.25
N SER A 91 -0.34 -0.83 -3.04
CA SER A 91 -0.77 -0.12 -1.83
C SER A 91 0.38 0.61 -1.14
N TYR A 92 0.06 1.67 -0.41
CA TYR A 92 1.01 2.46 0.36
C TYR A 92 0.52 2.70 1.78
N LEU A 93 1.32 2.32 2.76
CA LEU A 93 1.08 2.60 4.17
C LEU A 93 2.03 3.71 4.65
N PRO A 94 1.55 4.95 4.84
CA PRO A 94 2.38 6.07 5.29
C PRO A 94 3.00 5.83 6.66
N GLN A 95 4.12 6.49 6.92
CA GLN A 95 4.71 6.55 8.26
C GLN A 95 3.87 7.42 9.19
N GLU A 96 3.31 8.51 8.66
CA GLU A 96 2.43 9.41 9.40
C GLU A 96 1.01 8.85 9.50
N ALA A 97 0.26 9.30 10.52
CA ALA A 97 -1.12 8.86 10.74
C ALA A 97 -2.02 9.29 9.57
N SER A 98 -2.68 8.31 8.94
CA SER A 98 -3.53 8.50 7.76
C SER A 98 -5.01 8.17 7.99
N ILE A 99 -5.38 7.86 9.25
CA ILE A 99 -6.74 7.44 9.61
C ILE A 99 -7.76 8.58 9.48
N PHE A 100 -8.96 8.29 9.04
CA PHE A 100 -10.09 9.22 9.05
C PHE A 100 -10.63 9.35 10.47
N ARG A 101 -10.20 10.38 11.18
CA ARG A 101 -10.39 10.55 12.62
C ARG A 101 -11.86 10.59 13.07
N ARG A 102 -12.76 11.09 12.22
CA ARG A 102 -14.21 11.25 12.51
C ARG A 102 -15.03 10.00 12.20
N LEU A 103 -14.47 9.07 11.44
CA LEU A 103 -15.10 7.81 11.12
C LEU A 103 -14.81 6.77 12.21
N THR A 104 -15.70 5.80 12.35
CA THR A 104 -15.47 4.60 13.17
C THR A 104 -14.37 3.72 12.53
N VAL A 105 -13.92 2.69 13.25
CA VAL A 105 -12.99 1.70 12.72
C VAL A 105 -13.58 1.00 11.49
N GLU A 106 -14.83 0.56 11.58
CA GLU A 106 -15.56 -0.05 10.47
C GLU A 106 -15.65 0.87 9.25
N GLU A 107 -16.12 2.09 9.44
CA GLU A 107 -16.24 3.07 8.35
C GLU A 107 -14.90 3.41 7.69
N ASN A 108 -13.81 3.41 8.46
CA ASN A 108 -12.47 3.59 7.92
C ASN A 108 -12.08 2.50 6.92
N ILE A 109 -12.45 1.25 7.19
CA ILE A 109 -12.14 0.10 6.32
C ILE A 109 -13.13 0.07 5.14
N LEU A 110 -14.42 0.26 5.41
CA LEU A 110 -15.47 0.30 4.39
C LEU A 110 -15.20 1.36 3.34
N ALA A 111 -14.70 2.55 3.72
CA ALA A 111 -14.35 3.61 2.77
C ALA A 111 -13.37 3.17 1.67
N VAL A 112 -12.58 2.13 1.92
CA VAL A 112 -11.68 1.53 0.92
C VAL A 112 -12.37 0.38 0.18
N LEU A 113 -13.11 -0.48 0.90
CA LEU A 113 -13.83 -1.61 0.30
C LEU A 113 -14.91 -1.15 -0.69
N GLU A 114 -15.54 0.00 -0.46
CA GLU A 114 -16.52 0.59 -1.37
C GLU A 114 -15.94 0.98 -2.74
N LEU A 115 -14.63 1.23 -2.80
CA LEU A 115 -13.92 1.50 -4.05
C LEU A 115 -13.62 0.23 -4.85
N GLN A 116 -13.80 -0.95 -4.24
CA GLN A 116 -13.63 -2.23 -4.90
C GLN A 116 -14.96 -2.65 -5.56
N ASN A 117 -14.88 -3.32 -6.69
CA ASN A 117 -16.07 -3.82 -7.39
C ASN A 117 -16.54 -5.16 -6.78
N LEU A 118 -16.98 -5.11 -5.51
CA LEU A 118 -17.43 -6.25 -4.71
C LEU A 118 -18.92 -6.10 -4.39
N ASP A 119 -19.63 -7.24 -4.29
CA ASP A 119 -20.97 -7.28 -3.71
C ASP A 119 -20.93 -7.03 -2.18
N ASP A 120 -22.09 -6.68 -1.59
CA ASP A 120 -22.16 -6.28 -0.18
C ASP A 120 -21.82 -7.43 0.78
N ASP A 121 -22.20 -8.67 0.45
CA ASP A 121 -21.86 -9.84 1.28
C ASP A 121 -20.36 -10.11 1.28
N THR A 122 -19.72 -9.91 0.16
CA THR A 122 -18.27 -10.06 0.03
C THR A 122 -17.54 -8.93 0.77
N LYS A 123 -17.99 -7.67 0.65
CA LYS A 123 -17.44 -6.54 1.42
C LYS A 123 -17.52 -6.81 2.92
N GLN A 124 -18.68 -7.32 3.39
CA GLN A 124 -18.87 -7.63 4.81
C GLN A 124 -17.92 -8.73 5.30
N ARG A 125 -17.73 -9.79 4.52
CA ARG A 125 -16.78 -10.87 4.84
C ARG A 125 -15.33 -10.36 4.91
N TYR A 126 -14.92 -9.50 3.97
CA TYR A 126 -13.59 -8.89 4.00
C TYR A 126 -13.40 -7.98 5.22
N LEU A 127 -14.40 -7.16 5.53
CA LEU A 127 -14.39 -6.30 6.72
C LEU A 127 -14.21 -7.13 7.99
N ASP A 128 -15.03 -8.16 8.18
CA ASP A 128 -15.00 -9.02 9.37
C ASP A 128 -13.67 -9.77 9.46
N GLY A 129 -13.14 -10.27 8.35
CA GLY A 129 -11.82 -10.89 8.27
C GLY A 129 -10.69 -9.94 8.69
N LEU A 130 -10.65 -8.74 8.15
CA LEU A 130 -9.62 -7.74 8.48
C LEU A 130 -9.69 -7.31 9.96
N LEU A 131 -10.90 -7.13 10.50
CA LEU A 131 -11.11 -6.80 11.91
C LEU A 131 -10.61 -7.92 12.83
N HIS A 132 -10.89 -9.17 12.47
CA HIS A 132 -10.45 -10.36 13.20
C HIS A 132 -8.93 -10.54 13.15
N ASP A 133 -8.34 -10.55 11.97
CA ASP A 133 -6.91 -10.83 11.75
C ASP A 133 -5.99 -9.79 12.40
N LEU A 134 -6.46 -8.54 12.47
CA LEU A 134 -5.72 -7.45 13.12
C LEU A 134 -6.11 -7.25 14.59
N HIS A 135 -6.97 -8.13 15.14
CA HIS A 135 -7.40 -8.10 16.54
C HIS A 135 -8.03 -6.76 16.96
N ILE A 136 -8.88 -6.18 16.10
CA ILE A 136 -9.57 -4.90 16.31
C ILE A 136 -11.11 -5.02 16.24
N SER A 137 -11.66 -6.23 16.25
CA SER A 137 -13.12 -6.47 16.18
C SER A 137 -13.88 -5.80 17.32
N HIS A 138 -13.30 -5.77 18.52
CA HIS A 138 -13.89 -5.12 19.70
C HIS A 138 -13.93 -3.58 19.59
N LEU A 139 -13.20 -2.99 18.63
CA LEU A 139 -13.14 -1.55 18.38
C LEU A 139 -14.04 -1.12 17.21
N ARG A 140 -14.75 -2.05 16.58
CA ARG A 140 -15.49 -1.86 15.34
C ARG A 140 -16.25 -0.54 15.27
N ASN A 141 -17.03 -0.24 16.31
CA ASN A 141 -17.90 0.93 16.38
C ASN A 141 -17.24 2.15 17.06
N ASN A 142 -15.98 2.04 17.47
CA ASN A 142 -15.29 3.14 18.13
C ASN A 142 -14.88 4.20 17.12
N PRO A 143 -15.07 5.49 17.40
CA PRO A 143 -14.54 6.55 16.57
C PRO A 143 -13.00 6.51 16.57
N ALA A 144 -12.40 6.65 15.40
CA ALA A 144 -10.95 6.50 15.22
C ALA A 144 -10.11 7.52 16.02
N ILE A 145 -10.71 8.64 16.41
CA ILE A 145 -10.06 9.64 17.24
C ILE A 145 -9.74 9.13 18.67
N SER A 146 -10.52 8.17 19.17
CA SER A 146 -10.36 7.60 20.52
C SER A 146 -9.30 6.49 20.62
N LEU A 147 -8.77 6.03 19.49
CA LEU A 147 -7.83 4.92 19.43
C LEU A 147 -6.44 5.30 19.96
N SER A 148 -5.81 4.37 20.66
CA SER A 148 -4.39 4.41 20.97
C SER A 148 -3.53 4.38 19.68
N GLY A 149 -2.25 4.72 19.78
CA GLY A 149 -1.34 4.70 18.63
C GLY A 149 -1.23 3.32 17.96
N GLY A 150 -1.19 2.26 18.76
CA GLY A 150 -1.10 0.88 18.24
C GLY A 150 -2.39 0.39 17.59
N GLU A 151 -3.55 0.71 18.16
CA GLU A 151 -4.87 0.39 17.59
C GLU A 151 -5.06 1.15 16.28
N ARG A 152 -4.74 2.44 16.25
CA ARG A 152 -4.76 3.26 15.05
C ARG A 152 -3.92 2.65 13.93
N ARG A 153 -2.70 2.23 14.25
CA ARG A 153 -1.83 1.61 13.25
C ARG A 153 -2.40 0.33 12.67
N ARG A 154 -3.06 -0.49 13.48
CA ARG A 154 -3.76 -1.70 12.99
C ARG A 154 -4.92 -1.36 12.05
N VAL A 155 -5.69 -0.32 12.33
CA VAL A 155 -6.75 0.15 11.43
C VAL A 155 -6.18 0.69 10.11
N GLU A 156 -5.07 1.40 10.14
CA GLU A 156 -4.38 1.87 8.93
C GLU A 156 -3.86 0.71 8.07
N ILE A 157 -3.35 -0.36 8.71
CA ILE A 157 -2.96 -1.60 8.03
C ILE A 157 -4.20 -2.28 7.42
N ALA A 158 -5.31 -2.40 8.17
CA ALA A 158 -6.57 -2.93 7.64
C ALA A 158 -7.02 -2.19 6.38
N ARG A 159 -6.96 -0.87 6.39
CA ARG A 159 -7.29 -0.05 5.21
C ARG A 159 -6.37 -0.31 4.03
N ALA A 160 -5.06 -0.45 4.27
CA ALA A 160 -4.12 -0.77 3.21
C ALA A 160 -4.41 -2.15 2.60
N LEU A 161 -4.73 -3.15 3.43
CA LEU A 161 -5.08 -4.50 2.99
C LEU A 161 -6.47 -4.57 2.31
N ALA A 162 -7.41 -3.70 2.69
CA ALA A 162 -8.74 -3.62 2.07
C ALA A 162 -8.68 -3.28 0.57
N SER A 163 -7.59 -2.68 0.09
CA SER A 163 -7.37 -2.46 -1.35
C SER A 163 -6.97 -3.73 -2.11
N GLN A 164 -6.75 -4.86 -1.43
CA GLN A 164 -6.31 -6.14 -2.00
C GLN A 164 -5.01 -6.00 -2.84
N PRO A 165 -3.94 -5.47 -2.24
CA PRO A 165 -2.72 -5.18 -2.95
C PRO A 165 -1.99 -6.44 -3.43
#